data_a9ba830de8b6c8d663cd171cb4c4af24
#
_entry.id   a9ba830de8b6c8d663cd171cb4c4af24
#
_cell.length_a   1.000
_cell.length_b   1.000
_cell.length_c   1.000
_cell.angle_alpha   90.00
_cell.angle_beta   90.00
_cell.angle_gamma   90.00
#
_symmetry.space_group_name_H-M   'P 1'
#
loop_
_entity.id
_entity.type
_entity.pdbx_description
1 polymer ?
#
loop_
_entity_poly.entity_id
_entity_poly.type
_entity_poly.pdbx_seq_one_letter_code
_entity_poly.pdbx_strand_id
1 'polypeptide(L)'
;MASVLKKKQDKARTKWFVREDNASGFYNGGCGIDNSDEISIRVFLYNQAIEQACLGLLEYFYGYKPYNHNLKHLYSLCSSFWTFPNDIFPRATNEDKELFEELTKSVNNTRHLGWAAFDWDEAHRYESKCRRFLKHCSDLVRVW
;
A
#
# COMPACT_ATOMS: atom_id res chain seq x y z
N MET A 1 5.45 -29.17 20.24
CA MET A 1 5.63 -27.70 20.29
C MET A 1 6.18 -27.13 18.98
N ALA A 2 7.32 -27.61 18.51
CA ALA A 2 7.92 -27.09 17.24
C ALA A 2 7.02 -27.26 16.03
N SER A 3 6.28 -28.38 15.89
CA SER A 3 5.36 -28.59 14.76
C SER A 3 4.15 -27.67 14.79
N VAL A 4 3.66 -27.29 15.96
CA VAL A 4 2.54 -26.35 16.11
C VAL A 4 2.98 -24.94 15.72
N LEU A 5 4.16 -24.50 16.16
CA LEU A 5 4.73 -23.20 15.81
C LEU A 5 4.99 -23.12 14.32
N LYS A 6 5.54 -24.17 13.71
CA LYS A 6 5.77 -24.22 12.28
C LYS A 6 4.48 -24.10 11.47
N LYS A 7 3.41 -24.81 11.89
CA LYS A 7 2.10 -24.72 11.22
C LYS A 7 1.52 -23.32 11.30
N LYS A 8 1.64 -22.64 12.45
CA LYS A 8 1.19 -21.25 12.61
C LYS A 8 1.97 -20.31 11.70
N GLN A 9 3.29 -20.49 11.61
CA GLN A 9 4.15 -19.69 10.75
C GLN A 9 3.82 -19.91 9.29
N ASP A 10 3.62 -21.15 8.87
CA ASP A 10 3.26 -21.50 7.49
C ASP A 10 1.90 -20.89 7.12
N LYS A 11 0.94 -20.92 8.03
CA LYS A 11 -0.38 -20.31 7.84
C LYS A 11 -0.25 -18.77 7.67
N ALA A 12 0.57 -18.15 8.51
CA ALA A 12 0.82 -16.70 8.43
C ALA A 12 1.47 -16.33 7.08
N ARG A 13 2.44 -17.12 6.63
CA ARG A 13 3.08 -16.91 5.32
C ARG A 13 2.10 -17.07 4.17
N THR A 14 1.20 -18.05 4.24
CA THR A 14 0.17 -18.25 3.21
C THR A 14 -0.73 -17.02 3.13
N LYS A 15 -1.16 -16.48 4.26
CA LYS A 15 -1.96 -15.25 4.30
C LYS A 15 -1.20 -14.07 3.72
N TRP A 16 0.09 -13.94 4.04
CA TRP A 16 0.93 -12.90 3.47
C TRP A 16 0.98 -13.00 1.96
N PHE A 17 1.20 -14.19 1.40
CA PHE A 17 1.27 -14.38 -0.04
C PHE A 17 -0.02 -13.96 -0.75
N VAL A 18 -1.18 -14.19 -0.15
CA VAL A 18 -2.45 -13.71 -0.70
C VAL A 18 -2.47 -12.17 -0.75
N ARG A 19 -2.05 -11.51 0.31
CA ARG A 19 -1.96 -10.05 0.36
C ARG A 19 -0.96 -9.49 -0.64
N GLU A 20 0.20 -10.15 -0.74
CA GLU A 20 1.25 -9.78 -1.69
C GLU A 20 0.75 -9.89 -3.14
N ASP A 21 0.06 -10.97 -3.48
CA ASP A 21 -0.53 -11.15 -4.82
C ASP A 21 -1.58 -10.09 -5.11
N ASN A 22 -2.44 -9.78 -4.14
CA ASN A 22 -3.43 -8.72 -4.29
C ASN A 22 -2.76 -7.36 -4.51
N ALA A 23 -1.74 -7.04 -3.71
CA ALA A 23 -1.00 -5.80 -3.84
C ALA A 23 -0.34 -5.68 -5.21
N SER A 24 0.33 -6.76 -5.66
CA SER A 24 0.97 -6.80 -6.97
C SER A 24 -0.05 -6.66 -8.10
N GLY A 25 -1.22 -7.28 -7.96
CA GLY A 25 -2.31 -7.16 -8.93
C GLY A 25 -2.81 -5.73 -9.07
N PHE A 26 -3.02 -5.04 -7.97
CA PHE A 26 -3.41 -3.63 -7.99
C PHE A 26 -2.33 -2.75 -8.60
N TYR A 27 -1.07 -2.95 -8.20
CA TYR A 27 0.06 -2.21 -8.74
C TYR A 27 0.17 -2.39 -10.26
N ASN A 28 0.16 -3.63 -10.72
CA ASN A 28 0.27 -3.95 -12.14
C ASN A 28 -0.93 -3.42 -12.94
N GLY A 29 -2.13 -3.50 -12.35
CA GLY A 29 -3.32 -2.91 -12.94
C GLY A 29 -3.20 -1.41 -13.14
N GLY A 30 -2.65 -0.72 -12.13
CA GLY A 30 -2.37 0.71 -12.23
C GLY A 30 -1.37 1.05 -13.31
N CYS A 31 -0.27 0.29 -13.39
CA CYS A 31 0.77 0.49 -14.40
C CYS A 31 0.25 0.28 -15.83
N GLY A 32 -0.80 -0.53 -16.00
CA GLY A 32 -1.41 -0.78 -17.31
C GLY A 32 -2.33 0.34 -17.81
N ILE A 33 -2.68 1.30 -16.96
CA ILE A 33 -3.54 2.42 -17.37
C ILE A 33 -2.70 3.48 -18.07
N ASP A 34 -2.99 3.71 -19.36
CA ASP A 34 -2.28 4.68 -20.20
C ASP A 34 -3.17 5.81 -20.72
N ASN A 35 -4.47 5.78 -20.40
CA ASN A 35 -5.44 6.80 -20.81
C ASN A 35 -5.44 7.96 -19.79
N SER A 36 -5.25 9.19 -20.27
CA SER A 36 -5.20 10.37 -19.40
C SER A 36 -6.51 10.61 -18.65
N ASP A 37 -7.65 10.15 -19.18
CA ASP A 37 -8.94 10.27 -18.50
C ASP A 37 -9.06 9.31 -17.31
N GLU A 38 -8.14 8.36 -17.18
CA GLU A 38 -8.16 7.32 -16.14
C GLU A 38 -7.02 7.45 -15.15
N ILE A 39 -6.32 8.59 -15.11
CA ILE A 39 -5.19 8.79 -14.18
C ILE A 39 -5.64 8.62 -12.71
N SER A 40 -6.82 9.11 -12.37
CA SER A 40 -7.35 8.96 -11.00
C SER A 40 -7.54 7.48 -10.61
N ILE A 41 -7.95 6.65 -11.57
CA ILE A 41 -8.09 5.21 -11.35
C ILE A 41 -6.72 4.58 -11.12
N ARG A 42 -5.73 5.00 -11.90
CA ARG A 42 -4.34 4.52 -11.74
C ARG A 42 -3.82 4.81 -10.33
N VAL A 43 -3.99 6.05 -9.85
CA VAL A 43 -3.56 6.45 -8.50
C VAL A 43 -4.34 5.68 -7.43
N PHE A 44 -5.64 5.50 -7.61
CA PHE A 44 -6.48 4.70 -6.73
C PHE A 44 -5.96 3.26 -6.60
N LEU A 45 -5.53 2.65 -7.70
CA LEU A 45 -4.99 1.29 -7.67
C LEU A 45 -3.68 1.23 -6.87
N TYR A 46 -2.84 2.26 -6.92
CA TYR A 46 -1.66 2.35 -6.06
C TYR A 46 -2.02 2.48 -4.58
N ASN A 47 -3.05 3.26 -4.27
CA ASN A 47 -3.61 3.32 -2.92
C ASN A 47 -3.99 1.92 -2.43
N GLN A 48 -4.73 1.17 -3.25
CA GLN A 48 -5.18 -0.17 -2.90
C GLN A 48 -4.02 -1.16 -2.75
N ALA A 49 -2.99 -1.04 -3.57
CA ALA A 49 -1.80 -1.87 -3.47
C ALA A 49 -1.10 -1.66 -2.11
N ILE A 50 -0.91 -0.41 -1.73
CA ILE A 50 -0.26 -0.06 -0.45
C ILE A 50 -1.12 -0.51 0.72
N GLU A 51 -2.43 -0.34 0.63
CA GLU A 51 -3.37 -0.80 1.65
C GLU A 51 -3.25 -2.30 1.90
N GLN A 52 -3.24 -3.11 0.84
CA GLN A 52 -3.07 -4.56 0.95
C GLN A 52 -1.74 -4.94 1.59
N ALA A 53 -0.68 -4.25 1.23
CA ALA A 53 0.64 -4.51 1.81
C ALA A 53 0.69 -4.17 3.31
N CYS A 54 0.08 -3.04 3.71
CA CYS A 54 -0.02 -2.67 5.12
C CYS A 54 -0.80 -3.72 5.91
N LEU A 55 -1.95 -4.14 5.41
CA LEU A 55 -2.75 -5.19 6.04
C LEU A 55 -1.95 -6.48 6.18
N GLY A 56 -1.24 -6.86 5.13
CA GLY A 56 -0.42 -8.06 5.12
C GLY A 56 0.67 -8.04 6.17
N LEU A 57 1.39 -6.92 6.31
CA LEU A 57 2.42 -6.78 7.33
C LEU A 57 1.85 -6.85 8.74
N LEU A 58 0.75 -6.14 9.00
CA LEU A 58 0.13 -6.10 10.32
C LEU A 58 -0.42 -7.47 10.71
N GLU A 59 -1.02 -8.19 9.78
CA GLU A 59 -1.47 -9.57 10.00
C GLU A 59 -0.29 -10.52 10.28
N TYR A 60 0.76 -10.42 9.45
CA TYR A 60 1.89 -11.34 9.51
C TYR A 60 2.70 -11.20 10.80
N PHE A 61 3.04 -9.95 11.16
CA PHE A 61 3.93 -9.70 12.31
C PHE A 61 3.19 -9.61 13.63
N TYR A 62 1.91 -9.17 13.64
CA TYR A 62 1.19 -8.89 14.89
C TYR A 62 -0.13 -9.62 15.01
N GLY A 63 -0.56 -10.35 13.98
CA GLY A 63 -1.86 -11.00 13.97
C GLY A 63 -3.03 -9.99 14.00
N TYR A 64 -2.76 -8.76 13.66
CA TYR A 64 -3.71 -7.66 13.77
C TYR A 64 -4.64 -7.60 12.56
N LYS A 65 -5.95 -7.51 12.83
CA LYS A 65 -6.99 -7.37 11.79
C LYS A 65 -7.76 -6.09 12.06
N PRO A 66 -7.34 -4.95 11.50
CA PRO A 66 -8.02 -3.68 11.75
C PRO A 66 -9.41 -3.67 11.15
N TYR A 67 -10.36 -3.09 11.87
CA TYR A 67 -11.72 -2.86 11.37
C TYR A 67 -11.74 -1.77 10.30
N ASN A 68 -10.86 -0.79 10.42
CA ASN A 68 -10.81 0.33 9.50
C ASN A 68 -9.72 0.07 8.46
N HIS A 69 -10.13 -0.05 7.18
CA HIS A 69 -9.22 -0.27 6.06
C HIS A 69 -8.83 1.03 5.36
N ASN A 70 -8.95 2.16 6.05
CA ASN A 70 -8.49 3.44 5.55
C ASN A 70 -6.97 3.46 5.46
N LEU A 71 -6.43 3.82 4.29
CA LEU A 71 -4.98 3.81 4.07
C LEU A 71 -4.24 4.72 5.06
N LYS A 72 -4.78 5.88 5.35
CA LYS A 72 -4.15 6.82 6.29
C LYS A 72 -3.93 6.17 7.66
N HIS A 73 -4.94 5.48 8.17
CA HIS A 73 -4.86 4.77 9.44
C HIS A 73 -3.86 3.61 9.38
N LEU A 74 -3.97 2.77 8.37
CA LEU A 74 -3.09 1.59 8.21
C LEU A 74 -1.64 2.00 8.02
N TYR A 75 -1.39 3.03 7.22
CA TYR A 75 -0.05 3.54 6.98
C TYR A 75 0.56 4.12 8.26
N SER A 76 -0.25 4.84 9.04
CA SER A 76 0.18 5.37 10.34
C SER A 76 0.56 4.25 11.31
N LEU A 77 -0.20 3.16 11.34
CA LEU A 77 0.14 2.00 12.16
C LEU A 77 1.47 1.38 11.72
N CYS A 78 1.65 1.18 10.43
CA CYS A 78 2.92 0.65 9.90
C CYS A 78 4.09 1.57 10.25
N SER A 79 3.90 2.87 10.17
CA SER A 79 4.93 3.87 10.53
C SER A 79 5.31 3.83 12.01
N SER A 80 4.40 3.36 12.87
CA SER A 80 4.68 3.17 14.30
C SER A 80 5.62 1.99 14.56
N PHE A 81 5.62 0.99 13.68
CA PHE A 81 6.41 -0.24 13.87
C PHE A 81 7.69 -0.26 13.03
N TRP A 82 7.71 0.44 11.90
CA TRP A 82 8.85 0.44 10.97
C TRP A 82 9.19 1.86 10.55
N THR A 83 10.45 2.07 10.14
CA THR A 83 10.92 3.39 9.69
C THR A 83 10.70 3.62 8.19
N PHE A 84 10.71 2.57 7.38
CA PHE A 84 10.68 2.71 5.93
C PHE A 84 9.41 3.40 5.39
N PRO A 85 8.21 3.27 6.02
CA PRO A 85 7.04 4.00 5.50
C PRO A 85 7.27 5.51 5.44
N ASN A 86 7.87 6.10 6.48
CA ASN A 86 8.16 7.54 6.50
C ASN A 86 9.31 7.93 5.57
N ASP A 87 10.17 6.99 5.20
CA ASP A 87 11.22 7.25 4.20
C ASP A 87 10.62 7.34 2.79
N ILE A 88 9.58 6.54 2.52
CA ILE A 88 8.93 6.52 1.20
C ILE A 88 7.96 7.68 1.04
N PHE A 89 7.12 7.94 2.06
CA PHE A 89 6.22 9.09 2.12
C PHE A 89 6.60 9.95 3.33
N PRO A 90 7.65 10.79 3.20
CA PRO A 90 8.03 11.67 4.30
C PRO A 90 6.95 12.71 4.59
N ARG A 91 6.96 13.23 5.81
CA ARG A 91 6.00 14.24 6.26
C ARG A 91 6.70 15.49 6.78
N ALA A 92 7.91 15.74 6.31
CA ALA A 92 8.75 16.83 6.80
C ALA A 92 8.30 18.19 6.27
N THR A 93 7.79 18.25 5.04
CA THR A 93 7.35 19.50 4.40
C THR A 93 5.85 19.46 4.11
N ASN A 94 5.26 20.62 3.85
CA ASN A 94 3.85 20.70 3.45
C ASN A 94 3.61 19.97 2.13
N GLU A 95 4.54 20.07 1.19
CA GLU A 95 4.46 19.37 -0.10
C GLU A 95 4.42 17.86 0.10
N ASP A 96 5.29 17.32 0.97
CA ASP A 96 5.30 15.90 1.31
C ASP A 96 3.99 15.44 1.92
N LYS A 97 3.44 16.23 2.84
CA LYS A 97 2.15 15.94 3.48
C LYS A 97 1.02 15.93 2.47
N GLU A 98 1.00 16.90 1.55
CA GLU A 98 -0.01 16.99 0.51
C GLU A 98 0.04 15.79 -0.43
N LEU A 99 1.23 15.35 -0.82
CA LEU A 99 1.38 14.20 -1.70
C LEU A 99 0.73 12.95 -1.10
N PHE A 100 0.99 12.68 0.17
CA PHE A 100 0.38 11.55 0.86
C PHE A 100 -1.12 11.74 1.06
N GLU A 101 -1.57 12.92 1.47
CA GLU A 101 -2.99 13.22 1.65
C GLU A 101 -3.79 13.03 0.35
N GLU A 102 -3.26 13.47 -0.78
CA GLU A 102 -3.92 13.29 -2.08
C GLU A 102 -4.04 11.82 -2.44
N LEU A 103 -3.03 11.00 -2.13
CA LEU A 103 -3.11 9.56 -2.34
C LEU A 103 -4.22 8.95 -1.49
N THR A 104 -4.35 9.33 -0.22
CA THR A 104 -5.39 8.80 0.66
C THR A 104 -6.78 9.22 0.24
N LYS A 105 -6.92 10.35 -0.44
CA LYS A 105 -8.20 10.86 -0.95
C LYS A 105 -8.56 10.33 -2.34
N SER A 106 -7.68 9.57 -2.97
CA SER A 106 -7.91 9.06 -4.33
C SER A 106 -9.21 8.25 -4.47
N VAL A 107 -9.62 7.56 -3.41
CA VAL A 107 -10.89 6.81 -3.36
C VAL A 107 -12.08 7.76 -3.59
N ASN A 108 -12.10 8.88 -2.89
CA ASN A 108 -13.18 9.86 -2.99
C ASN A 108 -13.19 10.52 -4.37
N ASN A 109 -12.02 10.86 -4.90
CA ASN A 109 -11.90 11.49 -6.22
C ASN A 109 -12.46 10.60 -7.33
N THR A 110 -12.16 9.29 -7.29
CA THR A 110 -12.69 8.34 -8.28
C THR A 110 -14.18 8.13 -8.15
N ARG A 111 -14.74 8.18 -6.94
CA ARG A 111 -16.17 7.94 -6.71
C ARG A 111 -17.06 9.12 -7.05
N HIS A 112 -16.61 10.33 -6.76
CA HIS A 112 -17.48 11.51 -6.77
C HIS A 112 -17.32 12.38 -8.00
N LEU A 113 -16.12 12.44 -8.59
CA LEU A 113 -15.83 13.39 -9.65
C LEU A 113 -15.72 12.75 -11.04
N GLY A 114 -15.35 11.48 -11.13
CA GLY A 114 -15.23 10.76 -12.41
C GLY A 114 -14.18 11.36 -13.35
N TRP A 115 -13.34 12.26 -12.86
CA TRP A 115 -12.33 12.96 -13.63
C TRP A 115 -11.00 13.00 -12.89
N ALA A 116 -9.92 13.21 -13.62
CA ALA A 116 -8.57 13.16 -13.07
C ALA A 116 -8.28 14.39 -12.24
N ALA A 117 -8.00 14.15 -10.92
CA ALA A 117 -7.43 15.15 -10.03
C ALA A 117 -5.90 15.14 -10.07
N PHE A 118 -5.30 14.23 -10.84
CA PHE A 118 -3.86 13.98 -10.91
C PHE A 118 -3.35 14.11 -12.32
N ASP A 119 -2.07 14.52 -12.47
CA ASP A 119 -1.37 14.50 -13.75
C ASP A 119 -0.46 13.26 -13.85
N TRP A 120 0.18 13.05 -15.02
CA TRP A 120 1.06 11.92 -15.25
C TRP A 120 2.31 11.94 -14.38
N ASP A 121 2.86 13.13 -14.10
CA ASP A 121 4.04 13.24 -13.24
C ASP A 121 3.73 12.75 -11.82
N GLU A 122 2.58 13.15 -11.28
CA GLU A 122 2.11 12.68 -9.98
C GLU A 122 1.88 11.17 -10.00
N ALA A 123 1.23 10.65 -11.04
CA ALA A 123 0.97 9.21 -11.17
C ALA A 123 2.29 8.42 -11.18
N HIS A 124 3.30 8.90 -11.89
CA HIS A 124 4.61 8.24 -11.93
C HIS A 124 5.34 8.32 -10.59
N ARG A 125 5.18 9.41 -9.86
CA ARG A 125 5.74 9.53 -8.50
C ARG A 125 5.09 8.51 -7.56
N TYR A 126 3.78 8.36 -7.60
CA TYR A 126 3.06 7.35 -6.80
C TYR A 126 3.45 5.93 -7.21
N GLU A 127 3.60 5.68 -8.51
CA GLU A 127 4.06 4.38 -9.01
C GLU A 127 5.40 3.98 -8.41
N SER A 128 6.38 4.89 -8.46
CA SER A 128 7.72 4.64 -7.91
C SER A 128 7.68 4.39 -6.41
N LYS A 129 6.93 5.20 -5.67
CA LYS A 129 6.79 5.05 -4.22
C LYS A 129 6.06 3.76 -3.85
N CYS A 130 5.00 3.42 -4.58
CA CYS A 130 4.26 2.18 -4.39
C CYS A 130 5.18 0.96 -4.60
N ARG A 131 5.91 0.94 -5.71
CA ARG A 131 6.85 -0.16 -6.01
C ARG A 131 7.88 -0.34 -4.88
N ARG A 132 8.46 0.77 -4.41
CA ARG A 132 9.43 0.74 -3.31
C ARG A 132 8.80 0.19 -2.03
N PHE A 133 7.59 0.62 -1.72
CA PHE A 133 6.87 0.16 -0.55
C PHE A 133 6.60 -1.35 -0.59
N LEU A 134 6.08 -1.84 -1.71
CA LEU A 134 5.80 -3.27 -1.88
C LEU A 134 7.09 -4.10 -1.77
N LYS A 135 8.18 -3.62 -2.34
CA LYS A 135 9.47 -4.30 -2.26
C LYS A 135 9.96 -4.40 -0.81
N HIS A 136 9.89 -3.31 -0.06
CA HIS A 136 10.28 -3.31 1.35
C HIS A 136 9.45 -4.30 2.17
N CYS A 137 8.15 -4.35 1.93
CA CYS A 137 7.26 -5.28 2.62
C CYS A 137 7.65 -6.72 2.34
N SER A 138 7.87 -7.06 1.08
CA SER A 138 8.25 -8.41 0.66
C SER A 138 9.61 -8.80 1.25
N ASP A 139 10.57 -7.90 1.24
CA ASP A 139 11.91 -8.16 1.79
C ASP A 139 11.84 -8.41 3.32
N LEU A 140 11.00 -7.66 4.04
CA LEU A 140 10.80 -7.87 5.47
C LEU A 140 10.28 -9.27 5.79
N VAL A 141 9.27 -9.71 5.06
CA VAL A 141 8.65 -11.02 5.30
C VAL A 141 9.61 -12.15 4.94
N ARG A 142 10.42 -11.99 3.90
CA ARG A 142 11.38 -13.02 3.49
C ARG A 142 12.47 -13.27 4.52
N VAL A 143 12.87 -12.25 5.26
CA VAL A 143 13.92 -12.34 6.29
C VAL A 143 13.39 -13.06 7.54
N TRP A 144 12.10 -13.03 7.77
CA TRP A 144 11.43 -13.64 8.91
C TRP A 144 10.59 -14.86 8.47
#